data_716746bf1d9dbd75a2e0157e1de2beb1
#
_entry.id   716746bf1d9dbd75a2e0157e1de2beb1
#
_cell.length_a   1.000
_cell.length_b   1.000
_cell.length_c   1.000
_cell.angle_alpha   90.00
_cell.angle_beta   90.00
_cell.angle_gamma   90.00
#
_symmetry.space_group_name_H-M   'P 1'
#
loop_
_entity.id
_entity.type
_entity.pdbx_description
1 polymer ?
#
loop_
_entity_poly.entity_id
_entity_poly.type
_entity_poly.pdbx_seq_one_letter_code
_entity_poly.pdbx_strand_id
1 'polypeptide(L)'
;MSGALAVDLGTARTLVVDPMKGLLVDEPTVAAVDIASGKMLAFGSRARAMAGKAAGEVAIVQPVRNGQLVDLELTHQIAADIFRRARRSHVFRPEVLCCVPGAATGVQLRALERSFRKAGARRIEFIEHVVACGIGTRLHLEEPVATMVLDVGAGTSDMAVMALGGVVTEASLPLGGGDFDEAIRHLCRRSFDLVLPTGTAEKIKLAIGSAWPADERKVEVRGRDLGNGMARTVVLSSSEVAAVLAEHVEAIIRAAVGCIIESPPDLANDLLNRGLYLAGGGALLDGFARRLATAVGIPIHLVRSPEKVAVYGAARSLRAMRSGAPDASFSSPVGSSDVSGVGSPTAEPPECDSPDMG
;
A
#
# COMPACT_ATOMS: atom_id res chain seq x y z
N MET A 1 -30.67 -6.11 -3.88
CA MET A 1 -29.43 -5.94 -4.70
C MET A 1 -28.25 -6.16 -3.80
N SER A 2 -27.34 -7.08 -4.13
CA SER A 2 -26.09 -7.29 -3.37
C SER A 2 -25.23 -6.03 -3.50
N GLY A 3 -24.74 -5.51 -2.38
CA GLY A 3 -23.79 -4.39 -2.37
C GLY A 3 -22.47 -4.80 -2.97
N ALA A 4 -21.72 -3.84 -3.51
CA ALA A 4 -20.32 -4.03 -3.94
C ALA A 4 -19.46 -2.99 -3.25
N LEU A 5 -18.27 -3.37 -2.82
CA LEU A 5 -17.33 -2.49 -2.14
C LEU A 5 -15.93 -2.67 -2.73
N ALA A 6 -15.32 -1.58 -3.15
CA ALA A 6 -13.88 -1.52 -3.35
C ALA A 6 -13.24 -1.18 -1.99
N VAL A 7 -12.21 -1.92 -1.60
CA VAL A 7 -11.53 -1.77 -0.33
C VAL A 7 -10.03 -1.68 -0.56
N ASP A 8 -9.44 -0.65 -0.01
CA ASP A 8 -7.99 -0.53 0.14
C ASP A 8 -7.68 -0.54 1.64
N LEU A 9 -7.16 -1.66 2.12
CA LEU A 9 -6.71 -1.84 3.50
C LEU A 9 -5.19 -1.60 3.57
N GLY A 10 -4.80 -0.36 3.37
CA GLY A 10 -3.40 0.04 3.32
C GLY A 10 -2.75 0.20 4.70
N THR A 11 -1.41 0.34 4.72
CA THR A 11 -0.61 0.50 5.95
C THR A 11 -0.98 1.75 6.76
N ALA A 12 -1.22 2.89 6.10
CA ALA A 12 -1.56 4.15 6.79
C ALA A 12 -3.05 4.46 6.79
N ARG A 13 -3.77 4.09 5.73
CA ARG A 13 -5.19 4.44 5.53
C ARG A 13 -5.98 3.24 5.05
N THR A 14 -7.20 3.17 5.54
CA THR A 14 -8.24 2.27 5.03
C THR A 14 -9.27 3.08 4.28
N LEU A 15 -9.42 2.78 3.00
CA LEU A 15 -10.36 3.44 2.11
C LEU A 15 -11.42 2.43 1.64
N VAL A 16 -12.68 2.84 1.64
CA VAL A 16 -13.78 2.01 1.13
C VAL A 16 -14.68 2.85 0.23
N VAL A 17 -14.89 2.37 -0.98
CA VAL A 17 -15.74 3.02 -1.98
C VAL A 17 -16.86 2.07 -2.40
N ASP A 18 -18.08 2.55 -2.34
CA ASP A 18 -19.23 1.92 -3.02
C ASP A 18 -19.27 2.47 -4.45
N PRO A 19 -19.24 1.61 -5.50
CA PRO A 19 -19.23 2.07 -6.90
C PRO A 19 -20.37 3.00 -7.31
N MET A 20 -21.47 2.99 -6.55
CA MET A 20 -22.66 3.80 -6.83
C MET A 20 -22.81 5.01 -5.89
N LYS A 21 -22.23 4.96 -4.69
CA LYS A 21 -22.41 5.98 -3.64
C LYS A 21 -21.15 6.81 -3.38
N GLY A 22 -20.00 6.36 -3.89
CA GLY A 22 -18.71 6.99 -3.64
C GLY A 22 -18.03 6.54 -2.36
N LEU A 23 -17.18 7.39 -1.82
CA LEU A 23 -16.34 7.12 -0.65
C LEU A 23 -17.19 6.96 0.62
N LEU A 24 -17.07 5.81 1.27
CA LEU A 24 -17.80 5.48 2.52
C LEU A 24 -16.91 5.53 3.76
N VAL A 25 -15.64 5.12 3.62
CA VAL A 25 -14.66 5.07 4.71
C VAL A 25 -13.37 5.69 4.22
N ASP A 26 -12.83 6.59 5.01
CA ASP A 26 -11.51 7.22 4.84
C ASP A 26 -10.92 7.43 6.24
N GLU A 27 -10.23 6.38 6.74
CA GLU A 27 -9.78 6.31 8.12
C GLU A 27 -8.31 5.91 8.20
N PRO A 28 -7.57 6.38 9.22
CA PRO A 28 -6.26 5.80 9.52
C PRO A 28 -6.36 4.30 9.82
N THR A 29 -5.43 3.50 9.33
CA THR A 29 -5.38 2.05 9.62
C THR A 29 -4.76 1.81 10.99
N VAL A 30 -5.50 2.16 12.02
CA VAL A 30 -5.12 2.06 13.45
C VAL A 30 -6.30 1.53 14.24
N ALA A 31 -6.05 0.61 15.17
CA ALA A 31 -7.04 0.07 16.08
C ALA A 31 -6.62 0.26 17.53
N ALA A 32 -7.58 0.53 18.40
CA ALA A 32 -7.45 0.45 19.84
C ALA A 32 -8.00 -0.92 20.28
N VAL A 33 -7.18 -1.71 20.96
CA VAL A 33 -7.48 -3.08 21.34
C VAL A 33 -7.36 -3.22 22.86
N ASP A 34 -8.33 -3.84 23.48
CA ASP A 34 -8.25 -4.28 24.87
C ASP A 34 -7.25 -5.41 24.98
N ILE A 35 -6.22 -5.24 25.81
CA ILE A 35 -5.08 -6.17 25.91
C ILE A 35 -5.51 -7.54 26.45
N ALA A 36 -6.45 -7.55 27.39
CA ALA A 36 -6.86 -8.78 28.06
C ALA A 36 -7.74 -9.66 27.16
N SER A 37 -8.65 -9.07 26.39
CA SER A 37 -9.61 -9.81 25.56
C SER A 37 -9.23 -9.89 24.07
N GLY A 38 -8.27 -9.09 23.59
CA GLY A 38 -7.96 -8.95 22.17
C GLY A 38 -9.09 -8.26 21.36
N LYS A 39 -10.08 -7.68 22.02
CA LYS A 39 -11.24 -7.08 21.37
C LYS A 39 -10.92 -5.67 20.89
N MET A 40 -11.29 -5.37 19.65
CA MET A 40 -11.20 -4.02 19.10
C MET A 40 -12.24 -3.09 19.77
N LEU A 41 -11.75 -2.06 20.44
CA LEU A 41 -12.56 -1.02 21.09
C LEU A 41 -12.90 0.13 20.14
N ALA A 42 -11.96 0.48 19.26
CA ALA A 42 -12.12 1.52 18.27
C ALA A 42 -11.24 1.26 17.05
N PHE A 43 -11.64 1.82 15.90
CA PHE A 43 -10.89 1.80 14.65
C PHE A 43 -10.83 3.20 14.06
N GLY A 44 -9.76 3.49 13.32
CA GLY A 44 -9.60 4.72 12.59
C GLY A 44 -9.27 5.93 13.47
N SER A 45 -9.84 7.06 13.15
CA SER A 45 -9.63 8.35 13.83
C SER A 45 -9.95 8.28 15.33
N ARG A 46 -10.94 7.46 15.72
CA ARG A 46 -11.28 7.24 17.13
C ARG A 46 -10.15 6.53 17.88
N ALA A 47 -9.57 5.48 17.28
CA ALA A 47 -8.42 4.77 17.85
C ALA A 47 -7.19 5.69 17.92
N ARG A 48 -6.93 6.47 16.86
CA ARG A 48 -5.83 7.45 16.80
C ARG A 48 -5.94 8.51 17.91
N ALA A 49 -7.15 8.95 18.24
CA ALA A 49 -7.39 9.90 19.31
C ALA A 49 -7.12 9.34 20.73
N MET A 50 -7.12 8.03 20.89
CA MET A 50 -6.79 7.32 22.14
C MET A 50 -5.27 7.15 22.33
N ALA A 51 -4.47 7.30 21.27
CA ALA A 51 -3.02 7.14 21.34
C ALA A 51 -2.41 8.13 22.37
N GLY A 52 -1.58 7.58 23.25
CA GLY A 52 -0.92 8.33 24.32
C GLY A 52 -1.83 8.78 25.49
N LYS A 53 -3.13 8.44 25.46
CA LYS A 53 -4.12 8.78 26.48
C LYS A 53 -4.79 7.51 27.08
N ALA A 54 -4.65 6.37 26.42
CA ALA A 54 -5.23 5.13 26.87
C ALA A 54 -4.55 4.67 28.18
N ALA A 55 -5.35 4.20 29.14
CA ALA A 55 -4.85 3.50 30.32
C ALA A 55 -4.14 2.20 29.90
N GLY A 56 -3.28 1.64 30.78
CA GLY A 56 -2.42 0.50 30.46
C GLY A 56 -3.10 -0.78 29.94
N GLU A 57 -4.43 -0.84 29.95
CA GLU A 57 -5.23 -1.95 29.43
C GLU A 57 -5.54 -1.87 27.93
N VAL A 58 -5.21 -0.76 27.27
CA VAL A 58 -5.51 -0.52 25.85
C VAL A 58 -4.25 -0.35 25.03
N ALA A 59 -4.05 -1.23 24.04
CA ALA A 59 -2.98 -1.10 23.05
C ALA A 59 -3.46 -0.39 21.79
N ILE A 60 -2.61 0.48 21.22
CA ILE A 60 -2.81 1.07 19.91
C ILE A 60 -1.99 0.28 18.90
N VAL A 61 -2.65 -0.36 17.96
CA VAL A 61 -2.07 -1.35 17.04
C VAL A 61 -2.28 -0.91 15.60
N GLN A 62 -1.24 -1.11 14.77
CA GLN A 62 -1.35 -1.03 13.30
C GLN A 62 -1.55 -2.45 12.76
N PRO A 63 -2.73 -2.78 12.21
CA PRO A 63 -3.04 -4.13 11.74
C PRO A 63 -2.35 -4.49 10.43
N VAL A 64 -1.88 -3.49 9.69
CA VAL A 64 -1.12 -3.64 8.43
C VAL A 64 0.20 -2.90 8.56
N ARG A 65 1.31 -3.60 8.25
CA ARG A 65 2.67 -3.00 8.20
C ARG A 65 3.35 -3.45 6.92
N ASN A 66 3.96 -2.51 6.22
CA ASN A 66 4.65 -2.76 4.95
C ASN A 66 3.83 -3.63 3.99
N GLY A 67 2.53 -3.30 3.85
CA GLY A 67 1.58 -4.03 3.02
C GLY A 67 1.16 -5.42 3.56
N GLN A 68 1.65 -5.84 4.72
CA GLN A 68 1.38 -7.17 5.29
C GLN A 68 0.42 -7.10 6.48
N LEU A 69 -0.48 -8.07 6.55
CA LEU A 69 -1.36 -8.24 7.70
C LEU A 69 -0.55 -8.75 8.91
N VAL A 70 -0.62 -8.02 10.03
CA VAL A 70 0.08 -8.40 11.27
C VAL A 70 -0.81 -9.27 12.17
N ASP A 71 -2.13 -9.04 12.12
CA ASP A 71 -3.11 -9.71 12.97
C ASP A 71 -4.41 -10.01 12.19
N LEU A 72 -4.68 -11.32 12.02
CA LEU A 72 -5.83 -11.81 11.24
C LEU A 72 -7.17 -11.58 11.97
N GLU A 73 -7.20 -11.75 13.30
CA GLU A 73 -8.42 -11.57 14.06
C GLU A 73 -8.80 -10.09 14.11
N LEU A 74 -7.82 -9.21 14.26
CA LEU A 74 -8.03 -7.78 14.19
C LEU A 74 -8.47 -7.34 12.78
N THR A 75 -7.89 -7.93 11.74
CA THR A 75 -8.32 -7.70 10.34
C THR A 75 -9.78 -8.11 10.14
N HIS A 76 -10.21 -9.24 10.71
CA HIS A 76 -11.61 -9.64 10.68
C HIS A 76 -12.51 -8.63 11.39
N GLN A 77 -12.13 -8.15 12.59
CA GLN A 77 -12.91 -7.16 13.33
C GLN A 77 -13.02 -5.83 12.58
N ILE A 78 -11.95 -5.43 11.88
CA ILE A 78 -11.95 -4.24 11.01
C ILE A 78 -12.89 -4.44 9.82
N ALA A 79 -12.82 -5.58 9.12
CA ALA A 79 -13.73 -5.88 8.01
C ALA A 79 -15.20 -5.86 8.46
N ALA A 80 -15.49 -6.40 9.65
CA ALA A 80 -16.84 -6.36 10.23
C ALA A 80 -17.29 -4.92 10.55
N ASP A 81 -16.39 -4.06 11.04
CA ASP A 81 -16.67 -2.63 11.26
C ASP A 81 -16.94 -1.89 9.96
N ILE A 82 -16.13 -2.12 8.91
CA ILE A 82 -16.32 -1.58 7.57
C ILE A 82 -17.72 -1.96 7.04
N PHE A 83 -18.07 -3.24 7.11
CA PHE A 83 -19.37 -3.69 6.62
C PHE A 83 -20.54 -3.12 7.42
N ARG A 84 -20.37 -2.95 8.72
CA ARG A 84 -21.37 -2.28 9.57
C ARG A 84 -21.58 -0.82 9.15
N ARG A 85 -20.53 -0.08 8.86
CA ARG A 85 -20.60 1.32 8.37
C ARG A 85 -21.20 1.41 6.98
N ALA A 86 -20.92 0.44 6.10
CA ALA A 86 -21.45 0.39 4.74
C ALA A 86 -22.93 -0.06 4.66
N ARG A 87 -23.46 -0.67 5.72
CA ARG A 87 -24.82 -1.25 5.75
C ARG A 87 -25.93 -0.22 5.58
N ARG A 88 -26.95 -0.62 4.79
CA ARG A 88 -28.30 -0.02 4.79
C ARG A 88 -29.40 -1.01 5.19
N SER A 89 -29.09 -2.32 5.32
CA SER A 89 -30.06 -3.37 5.73
C SER A 89 -29.35 -4.47 6.51
N HIS A 90 -30.11 -5.25 7.29
CA HIS A 90 -29.59 -6.35 8.11
C HIS A 90 -29.02 -7.52 7.29
N VAL A 91 -29.36 -7.65 6.00
CA VAL A 91 -28.96 -8.75 5.11
C VAL A 91 -27.94 -8.27 4.07
N PHE A 92 -26.99 -7.42 4.47
CA PHE A 92 -25.96 -6.91 3.57
C PHE A 92 -24.77 -7.88 3.51
N ARG A 93 -24.58 -8.53 2.34
CA ARG A 93 -23.43 -9.40 2.05
C ARG A 93 -22.73 -8.85 0.80
N PRO A 94 -21.71 -8.00 0.94
CA PRO A 94 -21.09 -7.37 -0.20
C PRO A 94 -20.23 -8.33 -1.01
N GLU A 95 -20.10 -8.01 -2.30
CA GLU A 95 -18.94 -8.41 -3.11
C GLU A 95 -17.84 -7.40 -2.86
N VAL A 96 -16.63 -7.87 -2.64
CA VAL A 96 -15.48 -7.03 -2.31
C VAL A 96 -14.42 -7.20 -3.37
N LEU A 97 -13.93 -6.09 -3.91
CA LEU A 97 -12.66 -6.03 -4.64
C LEU A 97 -11.65 -5.31 -3.76
N CYS A 98 -10.62 -6.04 -3.34
CA CYS A 98 -9.62 -5.52 -2.41
C CYS A 98 -8.32 -5.20 -3.14
N CYS A 99 -7.82 -3.97 -2.99
CA CYS A 99 -6.50 -3.59 -3.46
C CYS A 99 -5.42 -4.30 -2.63
N VAL A 100 -4.39 -4.79 -3.29
CA VAL A 100 -3.25 -5.50 -2.66
C VAL A 100 -1.94 -5.06 -3.32
N PRO A 101 -0.80 -5.10 -2.59
CA PRO A 101 0.51 -4.89 -3.18
C PRO A 101 0.83 -5.98 -4.22
N GLY A 102 1.66 -5.68 -5.24
CA GLY A 102 2.12 -6.65 -6.23
C GLY A 102 2.86 -7.84 -5.60
N ALA A 103 3.63 -7.61 -4.52
CA ALA A 103 4.33 -8.67 -3.78
C ALA A 103 3.43 -9.47 -2.79
N ALA A 104 2.10 -9.32 -2.84
CA ALA A 104 1.20 -10.05 -1.93
C ALA A 104 1.26 -11.56 -2.18
N THR A 105 1.65 -12.32 -1.17
CA THR A 105 1.77 -13.78 -1.27
C THR A 105 0.40 -14.47 -1.24
N GLY A 106 0.29 -15.65 -1.84
CA GLY A 106 -0.93 -16.45 -1.80
C GLY A 106 -1.41 -16.76 -0.36
N VAL A 107 -0.51 -16.82 0.62
CA VAL A 107 -0.86 -16.98 2.04
C VAL A 107 -1.56 -15.74 2.57
N GLN A 108 -1.03 -14.55 2.25
CA GLN A 108 -1.62 -13.26 2.65
C GLN A 108 -3.00 -13.06 2.01
N LEU A 109 -3.15 -13.38 0.73
CA LEU A 109 -4.44 -13.29 0.02
C LEU A 109 -5.49 -14.22 0.63
N ARG A 110 -5.14 -15.48 0.93
CA ARG A 110 -6.04 -16.42 1.62
C ARG A 110 -6.41 -15.95 3.03
N ALA A 111 -5.47 -15.36 3.74
CA ALA A 111 -5.71 -14.78 5.07
C ALA A 111 -6.70 -13.62 5.03
N LEU A 112 -6.51 -12.72 4.06
CA LEU A 112 -7.38 -11.58 3.81
C LEU A 112 -8.78 -12.05 3.39
N GLU A 113 -8.86 -12.99 2.44
CA GLU A 113 -10.11 -13.61 2.01
C GLU A 113 -10.89 -14.21 3.19
N ARG A 114 -10.20 -15.01 4.02
CA ARG A 114 -10.81 -15.64 5.20
C ARG A 114 -11.37 -14.60 6.17
N SER A 115 -10.63 -13.52 6.43
CA SER A 115 -11.06 -12.44 7.33
C SER A 115 -12.30 -11.72 6.81
N PHE A 116 -12.35 -11.39 5.53
CA PHE A 116 -13.50 -10.73 4.91
C PHE A 116 -14.72 -11.66 4.77
N ARG A 117 -14.51 -12.94 4.43
CA ARG A 117 -15.61 -13.93 4.40
C ARG A 117 -16.21 -14.14 5.79
N LYS A 118 -15.39 -14.27 6.82
CA LYS A 118 -15.84 -14.37 8.23
C LYS A 118 -16.63 -13.13 8.65
N ALA A 119 -16.25 -11.94 8.16
CA ALA A 119 -16.98 -10.69 8.39
C ALA A 119 -18.31 -10.60 7.62
N GLY A 120 -18.59 -11.51 6.67
CA GLY A 120 -19.83 -11.61 5.94
C GLY A 120 -19.78 -11.22 4.45
N ALA A 121 -18.59 -11.09 3.84
CA ALA A 121 -18.47 -10.92 2.40
C ALA A 121 -19.04 -12.14 1.65
N ARG A 122 -19.80 -11.90 0.58
CA ARG A 122 -20.31 -12.93 -0.32
C ARG A 122 -19.21 -13.47 -1.24
N ARG A 123 -18.43 -12.56 -1.80
CA ARG A 123 -17.30 -12.80 -2.71
C ARG A 123 -16.22 -11.81 -2.39
N ILE A 124 -14.97 -12.22 -2.51
CA ILE A 124 -13.82 -11.34 -2.47
C ILE A 124 -12.92 -11.66 -3.65
N GLU A 125 -12.47 -10.63 -4.32
CA GLU A 125 -11.49 -10.65 -5.38
C GLU A 125 -10.39 -9.63 -5.06
N PHE A 126 -9.26 -9.77 -5.71
CA PHE A 126 -8.10 -8.91 -5.49
C PHE A 126 -7.71 -8.20 -6.77
N ILE A 127 -7.17 -7.01 -6.62
CA ILE A 127 -6.59 -6.21 -7.69
C ILE A 127 -5.29 -5.57 -7.17
N GLU A 128 -4.25 -5.62 -7.96
CA GLU A 128 -2.99 -4.97 -7.59
C GLU A 128 -3.13 -3.45 -7.59
N HIS A 129 -2.42 -2.80 -6.64
CA HIS A 129 -2.46 -1.34 -6.50
C HIS A 129 -2.10 -0.62 -7.80
N VAL A 130 -1.04 -1.05 -8.49
CA VAL A 130 -0.61 -0.41 -9.76
C VAL A 130 -1.64 -0.52 -10.86
N VAL A 131 -2.30 -1.69 -10.98
CA VAL A 131 -3.39 -1.90 -11.96
C VAL A 131 -4.60 -1.03 -11.60
N ALA A 132 -4.97 -1.04 -10.33
CA ALA A 132 -6.06 -0.20 -9.84
C ALA A 132 -5.76 1.30 -10.05
N CYS A 133 -4.51 1.75 -9.84
CA CYS A 133 -4.09 3.12 -10.12
C CYS A 133 -4.23 3.46 -11.61
N GLY A 134 -3.82 2.56 -12.51
CA GLY A 134 -3.97 2.73 -13.95
C GLY A 134 -5.45 2.91 -14.36
N ILE A 135 -6.32 2.04 -13.87
CA ILE A 135 -7.79 2.13 -14.11
C ILE A 135 -8.36 3.43 -13.51
N GLY A 136 -7.92 3.79 -12.30
CA GLY A 136 -8.36 5.00 -11.60
C GLY A 136 -7.97 6.29 -12.31
N THR A 137 -6.80 6.30 -12.93
CA THR A 137 -6.28 7.41 -13.74
C THR A 137 -6.92 7.46 -15.14
N ARG A 138 -7.73 6.44 -15.49
CA ARG A 138 -8.36 6.29 -16.82
C ARG A 138 -7.35 6.09 -17.94
N LEU A 139 -6.27 5.39 -17.66
CA LEU A 139 -5.36 4.96 -18.69
C LEU A 139 -6.03 3.87 -19.54
N HIS A 140 -5.80 3.92 -20.84
CA HIS A 140 -6.25 2.90 -21.79
C HIS A 140 -5.27 1.75 -21.77
N LEU A 141 -5.35 0.91 -20.72
CA LEU A 141 -4.40 -0.16 -20.46
C LEU A 141 -4.51 -1.31 -21.46
N GLU A 142 -5.65 -1.42 -22.17
CA GLU A 142 -5.92 -2.39 -23.24
C GLU A 142 -5.22 -2.08 -24.56
N GLU A 143 -4.74 -0.84 -24.75
CA GLU A 143 -4.04 -0.43 -25.94
C GLU A 143 -2.67 -1.14 -26.08
N PRO A 144 -2.18 -1.36 -27.32
CA PRO A 144 -0.84 -1.90 -27.55
C PRO A 144 0.26 -0.84 -27.38
N VAL A 145 0.12 0.01 -26.36
CA VAL A 145 1.05 1.09 -26.04
C VAL A 145 1.37 1.03 -24.57
N ALA A 146 2.65 0.90 -24.26
CA ALA A 146 3.09 0.75 -22.89
C ALA A 146 2.92 2.04 -22.07
N THR A 147 2.52 1.84 -20.83
CA THR A 147 2.41 2.90 -19.82
C THR A 147 2.96 2.40 -18.51
N MET A 148 3.73 3.23 -17.80
CA MET A 148 4.24 2.89 -16.47
C MET A 148 3.44 3.56 -15.37
N VAL A 149 3.15 2.82 -14.31
CA VAL A 149 2.57 3.34 -13.06
C VAL A 149 3.53 3.05 -11.91
N LEU A 150 3.74 4.02 -11.03
CA LEU A 150 4.44 3.89 -9.75
C LEU A 150 3.50 4.37 -8.64
N ASP A 151 3.14 3.48 -7.74
CA ASP A 151 2.35 3.77 -6.54
C ASP A 151 3.26 3.76 -5.30
N VAL A 152 3.52 4.94 -4.73
CA VAL A 152 4.29 5.07 -3.50
C VAL A 152 3.35 5.20 -2.32
N GLY A 153 3.02 4.07 -1.71
CA GLY A 153 2.16 3.98 -0.53
C GLY A 153 2.88 4.36 0.76
N ALA A 154 2.26 4.01 1.89
CA ALA A 154 2.89 4.21 3.20
C ALA A 154 3.80 3.03 3.60
N GLY A 155 3.50 1.82 3.16
CA GLY A 155 4.27 0.62 3.52
C GLY A 155 4.91 -0.09 2.34
N THR A 156 4.49 0.23 1.11
CA THR A 156 5.03 -0.36 -0.12
C THR A 156 5.19 0.71 -1.19
N SER A 157 6.07 0.43 -2.15
CA SER A 157 6.16 1.12 -3.43
C SER A 157 6.08 0.08 -4.53
N ASP A 158 4.99 0.11 -5.25
CA ASP A 158 4.66 -0.84 -6.30
C ASP A 158 4.74 -0.15 -7.66
N MET A 159 5.34 -0.81 -8.64
CA MET A 159 5.50 -0.25 -9.98
C MET A 159 5.32 -1.31 -11.05
N ALA A 160 4.72 -0.92 -12.16
CA ALA A 160 4.55 -1.81 -13.30
C ALA A 160 4.53 -1.06 -14.64
N VAL A 161 5.05 -1.70 -15.65
CA VAL A 161 4.84 -1.35 -17.06
C VAL A 161 3.72 -2.24 -17.58
N MET A 162 2.71 -1.63 -18.16
CA MET A 162 1.48 -2.28 -18.60
C MET A 162 1.21 -1.97 -20.07
N ALA A 163 0.77 -2.97 -20.83
CA ALA A 163 0.32 -2.87 -22.24
C ALA A 163 -0.61 -4.02 -22.55
N LEU A 164 -1.51 -3.87 -23.55
CA LEU A 164 -2.40 -4.92 -24.04
C LEU A 164 -3.24 -5.60 -22.95
N GLY A 165 -3.65 -4.86 -21.94
CA GLY A 165 -4.44 -5.38 -20.82
C GLY A 165 -3.64 -6.28 -19.86
N GLY A 166 -2.30 -6.28 -19.89
CA GLY A 166 -1.44 -7.09 -19.02
C GLY A 166 -0.31 -6.29 -18.39
N VAL A 167 0.24 -6.85 -17.31
CA VAL A 167 1.50 -6.39 -16.72
C VAL A 167 2.64 -7.03 -17.49
N VAL A 168 3.55 -6.19 -18.01
CA VAL A 168 4.72 -6.62 -18.77
C VAL A 168 5.94 -6.81 -17.87
N THR A 169 6.17 -5.83 -17.00
CA THR A 169 7.26 -5.84 -16.02
C THR A 169 6.74 -5.20 -14.74
N GLU A 170 7.12 -5.74 -13.60
CA GLU A 170 6.72 -5.21 -12.29
C GLU A 170 7.83 -5.29 -11.27
N ALA A 171 7.78 -4.41 -10.29
CA ALA A 171 8.61 -4.49 -9.09
C ALA A 171 7.81 -3.96 -7.90
N SER A 172 8.05 -4.54 -6.73
CA SER A 172 7.44 -4.14 -5.48
C SER A 172 8.49 -4.08 -4.38
N LEU A 173 8.51 -2.98 -3.64
CA LEU A 173 9.39 -2.76 -2.50
C LEU A 173 8.57 -2.66 -1.22
N PRO A 174 8.96 -3.32 -0.12
CA PRO A 174 8.34 -3.14 1.20
C PRO A 174 8.86 -1.84 1.86
N LEU A 175 8.79 -0.74 1.15
CA LEU A 175 9.30 0.57 1.50
C LEU A 175 8.33 1.65 1.03
N GLY A 176 8.02 2.62 1.92
CA GLY A 176 7.10 3.69 1.61
C GLY A 176 7.18 4.86 2.60
N GLY A 177 6.12 5.67 2.64
CA GLY A 177 6.05 6.87 3.49
C GLY A 177 6.18 6.62 4.99
N GLY A 178 5.90 5.40 5.47
CA GLY A 178 6.10 4.98 6.86
C GLY A 178 7.58 4.84 7.22
N ASP A 179 8.40 4.39 6.28
CA ASP A 179 9.86 4.30 6.45
C ASP A 179 10.48 5.70 6.51
N PHE A 180 9.93 6.65 5.75
CA PHE A 180 10.30 8.07 5.87
C PHE A 180 10.02 8.61 7.28
N ASP A 181 8.85 8.28 7.84
CA ASP A 181 8.50 8.67 9.21
C ASP A 181 9.44 8.03 10.23
N GLU A 182 9.85 6.76 10.01
CA GLU A 182 10.79 6.07 10.89
C GLU A 182 12.19 6.70 10.81
N ALA A 183 12.67 7.05 9.62
CA ALA A 183 13.93 7.75 9.44
C ALA A 183 13.96 9.10 10.20
N ILE A 184 12.85 9.85 10.16
CA ILE A 184 12.70 11.09 10.93
C ILE A 184 12.70 10.82 12.44
N ARG A 185 12.02 9.76 12.91
CA ARG A 185 12.06 9.36 14.33
C ARG A 185 13.48 9.03 14.78
N HIS A 186 14.21 8.30 13.94
CA HIS A 186 15.60 7.96 14.21
C HIS A 186 16.50 9.19 14.24
N LEU A 187 16.32 10.14 13.34
CA LEU A 187 17.02 11.43 13.36
C LEU A 187 16.81 12.14 14.69
N CYS A 188 15.55 12.32 15.09
CA CYS A 188 15.23 13.00 16.36
C CYS A 188 15.83 12.30 17.57
N ARG A 189 15.80 10.96 17.58
CA ARG A 189 16.35 10.17 18.68
C ARG A 189 17.88 10.23 18.76
N ARG A 190 18.57 10.14 17.59
CA ARG A 190 20.05 10.08 17.56
C ARG A 190 20.71 11.44 17.70
N SER A 191 20.16 12.46 17.03
CA SER A 191 20.80 13.79 16.98
C SER A 191 20.35 14.74 18.08
N PHE A 192 19.16 14.47 18.66
CA PHE A 192 18.56 15.37 19.65
C PHE A 192 18.15 14.68 20.96
N ASP A 193 18.41 13.37 21.12
CA ASP A 193 17.95 12.57 22.27
C ASP A 193 16.44 12.76 22.55
N LEU A 194 15.64 12.89 21.48
CA LEU A 194 14.23 13.24 21.56
C LEU A 194 13.32 12.11 21.08
N VAL A 195 12.39 11.66 21.90
CA VAL A 195 11.33 10.73 21.53
C VAL A 195 10.10 11.49 21.06
N LEU A 196 9.72 11.28 19.81
CA LEU A 196 8.56 11.92 19.21
C LEU A 196 7.25 11.25 19.62
N PRO A 197 6.18 12.03 19.90
CA PRO A 197 4.84 11.49 20.01
C PRO A 197 4.37 10.86 18.69
N THR A 198 3.44 9.91 18.79
CA THR A 198 2.85 9.22 17.62
C THR A 198 2.29 10.23 16.61
N GLY A 199 2.61 10.02 15.33
CA GLY A 199 2.17 10.87 14.22
C GLY A 199 2.93 12.21 14.08
N THR A 200 3.90 12.49 14.95
CA THR A 200 4.69 13.73 14.84
C THR A 200 5.68 13.67 13.68
N ALA A 201 6.30 12.51 13.44
CA ALA A 201 7.21 12.32 12.30
C ALA A 201 6.49 12.54 10.96
N GLU A 202 5.28 12.02 10.80
CA GLU A 202 4.44 12.28 9.61
C GLU A 202 4.19 13.78 9.42
N LYS A 203 3.88 14.52 10.49
CA LYS A 203 3.69 15.98 10.43
C LYS A 203 4.98 16.70 10.00
N ILE A 204 6.13 16.29 10.50
CA ILE A 204 7.43 16.86 10.11
C ILE A 204 7.68 16.59 8.62
N LYS A 205 7.49 15.33 8.16
CA LYS A 205 7.61 14.96 6.75
C LYS A 205 6.73 15.83 5.85
N LEU A 206 5.46 16.02 6.21
CA LEU A 206 4.52 16.84 5.44
C LEU A 206 4.85 18.33 5.45
N ALA A 207 5.48 18.84 6.52
CA ALA A 207 5.80 20.25 6.66
C ALA A 207 7.11 20.65 5.95
N ILE A 208 8.17 19.86 6.11
CA ILE A 208 9.53 20.20 5.67
C ILE A 208 10.27 19.08 4.94
N GLY A 209 9.65 17.88 4.78
CA GLY A 209 10.26 16.78 4.03
C GLY A 209 10.43 17.15 2.55
N SER A 210 11.56 16.80 1.96
CA SER A 210 11.84 17.00 0.55
C SER A 210 12.77 15.93 0.01
N ALA A 211 12.52 15.50 -1.24
CA ALA A 211 13.39 14.62 -2.00
C ALA A 211 14.37 15.40 -2.92
N TRP A 212 14.28 16.70 -2.95
CA TRP A 212 15.05 17.61 -3.81
C TRP A 212 15.60 18.78 -2.98
N PRO A 213 16.79 19.27 -3.28
CA PRO A 213 17.28 20.51 -2.66
C PRO A 213 16.26 21.63 -2.84
N ALA A 214 15.79 22.19 -1.75
CA ALA A 214 14.78 23.24 -1.68
C ALA A 214 15.26 24.36 -0.76
N ASP A 215 14.47 25.43 -0.67
CA ASP A 215 14.69 26.49 0.31
C ASP A 215 14.68 25.92 1.71
N GLU A 216 15.57 26.45 2.56
CA GLU A 216 15.71 26.02 3.94
C GLU A 216 14.47 26.34 4.76
N ARG A 217 13.69 25.31 5.08
CA ARG A 217 12.51 25.39 5.95
C ARG A 217 12.86 24.84 7.33
N LYS A 218 12.25 25.41 8.37
CA LYS A 218 12.46 24.95 9.75
C LYS A 218 11.11 24.72 10.43
N VAL A 219 11.09 23.75 11.34
CA VAL A 219 9.91 23.45 12.17
C VAL A 219 10.32 23.19 13.61
N GLU A 220 9.55 23.73 14.55
CA GLU A 220 9.68 23.41 15.96
C GLU A 220 8.99 22.09 16.26
N VAL A 221 9.72 21.19 16.90
CA VAL A 221 9.26 19.85 17.23
C VAL A 221 9.36 19.63 18.72
N ARG A 222 8.24 19.26 19.35
CA ARG A 222 8.18 18.93 20.77
C ARG A 222 8.15 17.42 20.97
N GLY A 223 8.99 16.92 21.86
CA GLY A 223 9.05 15.53 22.24
C GLY A 223 9.45 15.35 23.69
N ARG A 224 9.67 14.09 24.09
CA ARG A 224 10.21 13.75 25.41
C ARG A 224 11.72 13.59 25.33
N ASP A 225 12.44 14.36 26.12
CA ASP A 225 13.89 14.23 26.28
C ASP A 225 14.25 12.91 26.94
N LEU A 226 15.23 12.20 26.38
CA LEU A 226 15.66 10.88 26.88
C LEU A 226 16.50 10.96 28.14
N GLY A 227 17.20 12.08 28.38
CA GLY A 227 18.07 12.26 29.55
C GLY A 227 17.29 12.49 30.84
N ASN A 228 16.25 13.35 30.79
CA ASN A 228 15.50 13.77 31.99
C ASN A 228 14.02 13.44 31.95
N GLY A 229 13.51 12.88 30.84
CA GLY A 229 12.10 12.49 30.69
C GLY A 229 11.12 13.65 30.49
N MET A 230 11.58 14.91 30.52
CA MET A 230 10.76 16.09 30.42
C MET A 230 10.44 16.44 28.95
N ALA A 231 9.42 17.29 28.77
CA ALA A 231 9.13 17.82 27.44
C ALA A 231 10.21 18.82 27.00
N ARG A 232 10.73 18.63 25.78
CA ARG A 232 11.72 19.50 25.16
C ARG A 232 11.31 19.84 23.74
N THR A 233 11.63 21.05 23.30
CA THR A 233 11.43 21.51 21.93
C THR A 233 12.77 21.64 21.24
N VAL A 234 12.86 21.16 20.02
CA VAL A 234 14.03 21.30 19.11
C VAL A 234 13.58 21.89 17.80
N VAL A 235 14.50 22.47 17.05
CA VAL A 235 14.25 22.97 15.69
C VAL A 235 14.89 22.00 14.71
N LEU A 236 14.09 21.50 13.77
CA LEU A 236 14.56 20.68 12.64
C LEU A 236 14.55 21.52 11.37
N SER A 237 15.53 21.30 10.53
CA SER A 237 15.64 21.88 9.20
C SER A 237 15.22 20.91 8.11
N SER A 238 14.80 21.44 6.96
CA SER A 238 14.48 20.63 5.78
C SER A 238 15.69 19.90 5.22
N SER A 239 16.89 20.45 5.35
CA SER A 239 18.15 19.80 4.94
C SER A 239 18.45 18.56 5.78
N GLU A 240 18.29 18.63 7.12
CA GLU A 240 18.47 17.46 8.01
C GLU A 240 17.45 16.35 7.68
N VAL A 241 16.19 16.72 7.45
CA VAL A 241 15.15 15.76 7.08
C VAL A 241 15.44 15.16 5.71
N ALA A 242 15.77 15.96 4.69
CA ALA A 242 16.09 15.47 3.36
C ALA A 242 17.27 14.49 3.36
N ALA A 243 18.29 14.75 4.18
CA ALA A 243 19.45 13.87 4.30
C ALA A 243 19.08 12.45 4.75
N VAL A 244 18.18 12.31 5.74
CA VAL A 244 17.74 10.98 6.22
C VAL A 244 16.72 10.30 5.32
N LEU A 245 16.01 11.05 4.46
CA LEU A 245 15.11 10.50 3.47
C LEU A 245 15.80 10.03 2.19
N ALA A 246 17.02 10.54 1.93
CA ALA A 246 17.71 10.37 0.64
C ALA A 246 17.90 8.92 0.23
N GLU A 247 18.29 8.04 1.16
CA GLU A 247 18.51 6.62 0.88
C GLU A 247 17.21 5.89 0.47
N HIS A 248 16.12 6.18 1.16
CA HIS A 248 14.81 5.60 0.89
C HIS A 248 14.26 6.06 -0.47
N VAL A 249 14.37 7.36 -0.75
CA VAL A 249 13.97 7.93 -2.03
C VAL A 249 14.79 7.31 -3.18
N GLU A 250 16.10 7.16 -3.00
CA GLU A 250 16.99 6.56 -3.98
C GLU A 250 16.68 5.09 -4.24
N ALA A 251 16.30 4.34 -3.20
CA ALA A 251 15.90 2.94 -3.35
C ALA A 251 14.65 2.79 -4.24
N ILE A 252 13.64 3.66 -4.06
CA ILE A 252 12.44 3.66 -4.90
C ILE A 252 12.79 4.03 -6.34
N ILE A 253 13.63 5.04 -6.54
CA ILE A 253 14.06 5.49 -7.87
C ILE A 253 14.85 4.39 -8.58
N ARG A 254 15.79 3.73 -7.90
CA ARG A 254 16.54 2.60 -8.50
C ARG A 254 15.64 1.47 -8.94
N ALA A 255 14.60 1.13 -8.14
CA ALA A 255 13.65 0.11 -8.53
C ALA A 255 12.82 0.53 -9.77
N ALA A 256 12.42 1.81 -9.85
CA ALA A 256 11.72 2.32 -11.02
C ALA A 256 12.59 2.28 -12.30
N VAL A 257 13.85 2.66 -12.18
CA VAL A 257 14.85 2.53 -13.27
C VAL A 257 15.02 1.06 -13.67
N GLY A 258 15.17 0.15 -12.68
CA GLY A 258 15.27 -1.30 -12.92
C GLY A 258 14.06 -1.84 -13.69
N CYS A 259 12.85 -1.48 -13.30
CA CYS A 259 11.61 -1.89 -13.96
C CYS A 259 11.56 -1.42 -15.43
N ILE A 260 12.06 -0.21 -15.73
CA ILE A 260 12.17 0.28 -17.11
C ILE A 260 13.22 -0.51 -17.89
N ILE A 261 14.39 -0.78 -17.31
CA ILE A 261 15.48 -1.52 -17.98
C ILE A 261 15.09 -2.95 -18.29
N GLU A 262 14.34 -3.59 -17.40
CA GLU A 262 13.84 -4.98 -17.56
C GLU A 262 12.69 -5.07 -18.58
N SER A 263 12.09 -3.95 -18.95
CA SER A 263 11.02 -3.93 -19.95
C SER A 263 11.56 -4.21 -21.36
N PRO A 264 10.77 -4.89 -22.23
CA PRO A 264 11.14 -5.09 -23.63
C PRO A 264 11.54 -3.78 -24.33
N PRO A 265 12.65 -3.78 -25.10
CA PRO A 265 13.13 -2.58 -25.79
C PRO A 265 12.10 -1.92 -26.71
N ASP A 266 11.21 -2.70 -27.29
CA ASP A 266 10.15 -2.22 -28.20
C ASP A 266 9.17 -1.26 -27.49
N LEU A 267 9.07 -1.32 -26.16
CA LEU A 267 8.21 -0.46 -25.37
C LEU A 267 8.88 0.85 -24.93
N ALA A 268 10.18 1.02 -25.17
CA ALA A 268 10.93 2.19 -24.73
C ALA A 268 10.38 3.50 -25.33
N ASN A 269 10.00 3.48 -26.61
CA ASN A 269 9.40 4.66 -27.27
C ASN A 269 8.04 5.03 -26.68
N ASP A 270 7.27 4.04 -26.27
CA ASP A 270 5.98 4.27 -25.62
C ASP A 270 6.18 4.97 -24.29
N LEU A 271 7.12 4.48 -23.46
CA LEU A 271 7.44 5.09 -22.17
C LEU A 271 7.99 6.51 -22.31
N LEU A 272 8.80 6.78 -23.34
CA LEU A 272 9.28 8.13 -23.64
C LEU A 272 8.12 9.11 -23.98
N ASN A 273 7.09 8.62 -24.67
CA ASN A 273 5.95 9.43 -25.09
C ASN A 273 4.84 9.52 -24.04
N ARG A 274 4.51 8.39 -23.40
CA ARG A 274 3.43 8.28 -22.40
C ARG A 274 3.88 8.65 -20.99
N GLY A 275 5.14 8.42 -20.67
CA GLY A 275 5.73 8.69 -19.37
C GLY A 275 5.31 7.71 -18.27
N LEU A 276 5.60 8.11 -17.03
CA LEU A 276 5.27 7.41 -15.80
C LEU A 276 4.19 8.16 -15.03
N TYR A 277 3.14 7.45 -14.62
CA TYR A 277 2.07 7.96 -13.78
C TYR A 277 2.38 7.65 -12.31
N LEU A 278 2.54 8.73 -11.53
CA LEU A 278 2.96 8.68 -10.16
C LEU A 278 1.75 8.78 -9.22
N ALA A 279 1.49 7.73 -8.45
CA ALA A 279 0.38 7.56 -7.52
C ALA A 279 0.88 7.34 -6.08
N GLY A 280 -0.07 7.18 -5.14
CA GLY A 280 0.22 6.96 -3.73
C GLY A 280 0.48 8.24 -2.93
N GLY A 281 0.30 8.14 -1.61
CA GLY A 281 0.51 9.28 -0.71
C GLY A 281 1.97 9.73 -0.62
N GLY A 282 2.93 8.82 -0.81
CA GLY A 282 4.37 9.11 -0.85
C GLY A 282 4.79 9.94 -2.06
N ALA A 283 4.03 9.88 -3.14
CA ALA A 283 4.23 10.71 -4.34
C ALA A 283 4.13 12.23 -4.06
N LEU A 284 3.46 12.60 -2.97
CA LEU A 284 3.28 13.99 -2.54
C LEU A 284 4.51 14.54 -1.78
N LEU A 285 5.55 13.73 -1.56
CA LEU A 285 6.79 14.24 -0.99
C LEU A 285 7.38 15.31 -1.91
N ASP A 286 7.63 16.48 -1.34
CA ASP A 286 8.15 17.63 -2.09
C ASP A 286 9.41 17.24 -2.90
N GLY A 287 9.43 17.63 -4.18
CA GLY A 287 10.53 17.35 -5.10
C GLY A 287 10.69 15.91 -5.57
N PHE A 288 9.87 14.95 -5.07
CA PHE A 288 10.00 13.53 -5.45
C PHE A 288 9.79 13.32 -6.96
N ALA A 289 8.69 13.85 -7.52
CA ALA A 289 8.42 13.73 -8.96
C ALA A 289 9.54 14.32 -9.82
N ARG A 290 10.13 15.45 -9.39
CA ARG A 290 11.27 16.09 -10.08
C ARG A 290 12.52 15.23 -10.05
N ARG A 291 12.85 14.67 -8.88
CA ARG A 291 14.01 13.78 -8.73
C ARG A 291 13.85 12.50 -9.55
N LEU A 292 12.66 11.92 -9.54
CA LEU A 292 12.32 10.76 -10.35
C LEU A 292 12.47 11.08 -11.84
N ALA A 293 11.89 12.19 -12.33
CA ALA A 293 12.01 12.61 -13.72
C ALA A 293 13.47 12.75 -14.19
N THR A 294 14.33 13.32 -13.33
CA THR A 294 15.77 13.47 -13.62
C THR A 294 16.46 12.11 -13.72
N ALA A 295 16.06 11.13 -12.92
CA ALA A 295 16.69 9.82 -12.89
C ALA A 295 16.23 8.90 -14.02
N VAL A 296 14.93 8.89 -14.33
CA VAL A 296 14.36 7.98 -15.35
C VAL A 296 14.39 8.55 -16.76
N GLY A 297 14.52 9.87 -16.91
CA GLY A 297 14.58 10.55 -18.21
C GLY A 297 13.29 10.53 -19.04
N ILE A 298 12.14 10.18 -18.43
CA ILE A 298 10.82 10.17 -19.07
C ILE A 298 9.86 11.14 -18.36
N PRO A 299 8.78 11.59 -19.00
CA PRO A 299 7.78 12.46 -18.39
C PRO A 299 7.17 11.82 -17.13
N ILE A 300 6.97 12.59 -16.06
CA ILE A 300 6.31 12.15 -14.83
C ILE A 300 4.99 12.87 -14.68
N HIS A 301 3.90 12.11 -14.56
CA HIS A 301 2.54 12.61 -14.41
C HIS A 301 2.04 12.29 -13.00
N LEU A 302 2.03 13.29 -12.12
CA LEU A 302 1.41 13.13 -10.81
C LEU A 302 -0.11 13.02 -10.99
N VAL A 303 -0.69 11.88 -10.56
CA VAL A 303 -2.12 11.65 -10.70
C VAL A 303 -2.92 12.52 -9.73
N ARG A 304 -4.17 12.82 -10.09
CA ARG A 304 -5.07 13.57 -9.21
C ARG A 304 -5.51 12.71 -8.03
N SER A 305 -5.41 13.25 -6.80
CA SER A 305 -5.69 12.53 -5.54
C SER A 305 -4.95 11.20 -5.47
N PRO A 306 -3.61 11.24 -5.51
CA PRO A 306 -2.78 10.05 -5.68
C PRO A 306 -2.99 9.03 -4.57
N GLU A 307 -3.35 9.47 -3.36
CA GLU A 307 -3.61 8.64 -2.18
C GLU A 307 -4.93 7.86 -2.24
N LYS A 308 -5.79 8.14 -3.24
CA LYS A 308 -7.12 7.52 -3.37
C LYS A 308 -7.34 6.87 -4.74
N VAL A 309 -6.45 7.08 -5.68
CA VAL A 309 -6.67 6.65 -7.06
C VAL A 309 -6.84 5.14 -7.19
N ALA A 310 -6.13 4.33 -6.41
CA ALA A 310 -6.24 2.87 -6.40
C ALA A 310 -7.66 2.41 -6.02
N VAL A 311 -8.19 2.87 -4.90
CA VAL A 311 -9.54 2.45 -4.47
C VAL A 311 -10.64 2.93 -5.42
N TYR A 312 -10.47 4.09 -6.06
CA TYR A 312 -11.40 4.54 -7.09
C TYR A 312 -11.28 3.71 -8.37
N GLY A 313 -10.07 3.26 -8.73
CA GLY A 313 -9.85 2.34 -9.84
C GLY A 313 -10.50 0.99 -9.59
N ALA A 314 -10.30 0.42 -8.39
CA ALA A 314 -10.99 -0.80 -7.98
C ALA A 314 -12.51 -0.66 -8.02
N ALA A 315 -13.06 0.48 -7.56
CA ALA A 315 -14.50 0.73 -7.63
C ALA A 315 -15.02 0.81 -9.08
N ARG A 316 -14.22 1.38 -9.98
CA ARG A 316 -14.52 1.44 -11.41
C ARG A 316 -14.49 0.06 -12.05
N SER A 317 -13.48 -0.76 -11.74
CA SER A 317 -13.39 -2.15 -12.20
C SER A 317 -14.61 -2.97 -11.73
N LEU A 318 -14.98 -2.88 -10.45
CA LEU A 318 -16.21 -3.53 -9.94
C LEU A 318 -17.48 -3.10 -10.70
N ARG A 319 -17.57 -1.84 -11.07
CA ARG A 319 -18.72 -1.34 -11.83
C ARG A 319 -18.73 -1.93 -13.24
N ALA A 320 -17.58 -1.99 -13.92
CA ALA A 320 -17.43 -2.57 -15.25
C ALA A 320 -17.76 -4.07 -15.25
N MET A 321 -17.22 -4.85 -14.30
CA MET A 321 -17.54 -6.27 -14.13
C MET A 321 -19.05 -6.53 -13.98
N ARG A 322 -19.75 -5.66 -13.30
CA ARG A 322 -21.21 -5.80 -13.06
C ARG A 322 -22.07 -5.36 -14.24
N SER A 323 -21.57 -4.46 -15.08
CA SER A 323 -22.27 -3.98 -16.28
C SER A 323 -21.99 -4.82 -17.52
N GLY A 324 -21.05 -5.78 -17.45
CA GLY A 324 -20.57 -6.54 -18.62
C GLY A 324 -19.80 -5.70 -19.63
N ALA A 325 -19.27 -4.55 -19.20
CA ALA A 325 -18.48 -3.68 -20.06
C ALA A 325 -17.09 -4.27 -20.32
N PRO A 326 -16.50 -4.04 -21.52
CA PRO A 326 -15.20 -4.61 -21.91
C PRO A 326 -14.02 -4.16 -21.04
N ASP A 327 -14.13 -3.06 -20.30
CA ASP A 327 -13.12 -2.59 -19.31
C ASP A 327 -12.90 -3.56 -18.13
N ALA A 328 -13.63 -4.68 -18.08
CA ALA A 328 -13.54 -5.67 -17.01
C ALA A 328 -12.41 -6.69 -17.18
N SER A 329 -11.67 -6.65 -18.30
CA SER A 329 -10.75 -7.73 -18.68
C SER A 329 -9.34 -7.60 -18.11
N PHE A 330 -9.04 -6.59 -17.30
CA PHE A 330 -7.79 -6.54 -16.56
C PHE A 330 -7.85 -7.51 -15.37
N SER A 331 -7.64 -8.79 -15.64
CA SER A 331 -7.43 -9.80 -14.62
C SER A 331 -5.93 -9.91 -14.35
N SER A 332 -5.46 -9.31 -13.26
CA SER A 332 -4.16 -9.71 -12.71
C SER A 332 -4.18 -11.21 -12.45
N PRO A 333 -3.13 -11.97 -12.78
CA PRO A 333 -3.02 -13.39 -12.47
C PRO A 333 -2.71 -13.62 -10.98
N VAL A 334 -3.32 -12.84 -10.06
CA VAL A 334 -3.17 -13.09 -8.64
C VAL A 334 -4.08 -14.25 -8.25
N GLY A 335 -3.55 -15.47 -8.45
CA GLY A 335 -3.98 -16.65 -7.70
C GLY A 335 -5.34 -17.25 -7.99
N SER A 336 -5.64 -17.60 -9.24
CA SER A 336 -6.57 -18.70 -9.54
C SER A 336 -5.77 -19.96 -9.92
N SER A 337 -4.98 -20.51 -8.99
CA SER A 337 -4.56 -21.90 -9.12
C SER A 337 -5.74 -22.77 -8.66
N ASP A 338 -6.45 -23.34 -9.63
CA ASP A 338 -7.27 -24.54 -9.44
C ASP A 338 -6.44 -25.62 -8.72
N VAL A 339 -6.67 -25.77 -7.42
CA VAL A 339 -6.16 -26.92 -6.68
C VAL A 339 -7.24 -28.02 -6.74
N SER A 340 -7.43 -28.59 -7.93
CA SER A 340 -8.08 -29.88 -8.13
C SER A 340 -7.13 -30.74 -8.94
N GLY A 341 -6.27 -31.50 -8.28
CA GLY A 341 -5.44 -32.49 -8.95
C GLY A 341 -4.03 -32.68 -8.39
N VAL A 342 -3.92 -33.01 -7.10
CA VAL A 342 -2.69 -33.65 -6.62
C VAL A 342 -2.97 -35.13 -6.48
N GLY A 343 -2.79 -35.83 -7.59
CA GLY A 343 -2.48 -37.26 -7.58
C GLY A 343 -1.09 -37.45 -7.02
N SER A 344 -0.96 -38.24 -5.98
CA SER A 344 0.31 -38.65 -5.39
C SER A 344 1.16 -39.43 -6.43
N PRO A 345 2.38 -39.01 -6.68
CA PRO A 345 3.35 -39.93 -7.30
C PRO A 345 4.11 -40.66 -6.19
N THR A 346 3.78 -41.94 -5.98
CA THR A 346 4.72 -42.90 -5.41
C THR A 346 5.82 -43.15 -6.43
N ALA A 347 6.96 -42.53 -6.24
CA ALA A 347 8.19 -42.90 -6.94
C ALA A 347 9.15 -43.48 -5.89
N GLU A 348 9.40 -44.79 -6.02
CA GLU A 348 10.50 -45.50 -5.37
C GLU A 348 11.84 -44.94 -5.87
N PRO A 349 12.87 -44.84 -5.04
CA PRO A 349 14.20 -44.46 -5.50
C PRO A 349 14.89 -45.57 -6.26
N PRO A 350 15.69 -45.27 -7.31
CA PRO A 350 16.45 -46.29 -8.03
C PRO A 350 17.57 -46.85 -7.17
N GLU A 351 17.70 -48.20 -7.19
CA GLU A 351 18.81 -48.96 -6.62
C GLU A 351 20.15 -48.53 -7.22
N CYS A 352 21.11 -48.35 -6.37
CA CYS A 352 22.48 -48.02 -6.71
C CYS A 352 23.24 -49.34 -6.99
N ASP A 353 23.50 -49.65 -8.27
CA ASP A 353 24.40 -50.74 -8.66
C ASP A 353 25.85 -50.37 -8.32
N SER A 354 26.46 -51.20 -7.51
CA SER A 354 27.90 -51.16 -7.20
C SER A 354 28.67 -51.85 -8.30
N PRO A 355 29.76 -51.29 -8.84
CA PRO A 355 30.62 -52.06 -9.72
C PRO A 355 31.58 -52.94 -8.91
N ASP A 356 31.54 -54.22 -9.23
CA ASP A 356 32.52 -55.25 -8.85
C ASP A 356 33.93 -54.85 -9.31
N MET A 357 34.85 -54.92 -8.37
CA MET A 357 36.31 -54.89 -8.64
C MET A 357 36.80 -56.33 -8.70
N GLY A 358 37.18 -56.75 -9.92
CA GLY A 358 38.05 -57.86 -10.19
C GLY A 358 39.42 -57.35 -10.66
#